data_bd277e6551170b696de36f9d1f7a9d4d
#
_entry.id   bd277e6551170b696de36f9d1f7a9d4d
#
_cell.length_a   1.000
_cell.length_b   1.000
_cell.length_c   1.000
_cell.angle_alpha   90.00
_cell.angle_beta   90.00
_cell.angle_gamma   90.00
#
_symmetry.space_group_name_H-M   'P 1'
#
loop_
_entity.id
_entity.type
_entity.pdbx_description
1 polymer ?
#
loop_
_entity_poly.entity_id
_entity_poly.type
_entity_poly.pdbx_seq_one_letter_code
_entity_poly.pdbx_strand_id
1 'polypeptide(L)'
;MNKSSGRIWPYSIGASIILVFGFCVATVVVTSNANIQESNAYMTYYQDADTNANDLINNRIAFDKKYKIKYVAAQLHDSASTVGYEVTDLNSKIVNNAKLTILVSRPETHDFDQKLSNAEFKNDIYSFSNVKFPKQGVWDIIVKVEVEKLSRFYNIKVDTRNTNYSEY
;
A
#
# COMPACT_ATOMS: atom_id res chain seq x y z
N MET A 1 47.61 50.43 -6.94
CA MET A 1 47.22 49.04 -7.25
C MET A 1 46.99 48.30 -5.94
N ASN A 2 45.72 47.95 -5.62
CA ASN A 2 45.34 47.31 -4.35
C ASN A 2 45.85 45.86 -4.28
N LYS A 3 46.84 45.59 -3.44
CA LYS A 3 47.43 44.27 -3.15
C LYS A 3 46.54 43.35 -2.27
N SER A 4 45.31 43.75 -1.97
CA SER A 4 44.41 42.98 -1.07
C SER A 4 43.57 41.93 -1.76
N SER A 5 43.47 41.92 -3.08
CA SER A 5 42.55 41.04 -3.83
C SER A 5 42.96 39.58 -3.82
N GLY A 6 44.25 39.24 -3.70
CA GLY A 6 44.72 37.85 -3.71
C GLY A 6 44.50 37.09 -2.38
N ARG A 7 44.31 37.84 -1.28
CA ARG A 7 44.19 37.27 0.06
C ARG A 7 42.75 36.76 0.38
N ILE A 8 41.80 37.30 -0.32
CA ILE A 8 40.36 36.96 -0.13
C ILE A 8 40.02 35.64 -0.85
N TRP A 9 40.74 35.29 -1.90
CA TRP A 9 40.45 34.14 -2.76
C TRP A 9 40.46 32.78 -2.04
N PRO A 10 41.47 32.43 -1.19
CA PRO A 10 41.46 31.18 -0.44
C PRO A 10 40.32 31.14 0.58
N TYR A 11 39.92 32.25 1.17
CA TYR A 11 38.78 32.28 2.12
C TYR A 11 37.45 32.09 1.43
N SER A 12 37.28 32.62 0.22
CA SER A 12 36.03 32.39 -0.56
C SER A 12 35.91 30.95 -0.99
N ILE A 13 37.00 30.28 -1.36
CA ILE A 13 37.00 28.85 -1.69
C ILE A 13 36.65 28.03 -0.44
N GLY A 14 37.31 28.32 0.70
CA GLY A 14 37.01 27.63 1.95
C GLY A 14 35.53 27.79 2.37
N ALA A 15 35.02 29.01 2.28
CA ALA A 15 33.60 29.28 2.58
C ALA A 15 32.64 28.51 1.66
N SER A 16 32.95 28.45 0.36
CA SER A 16 32.15 27.69 -0.61
C SER A 16 32.14 26.19 -0.31
N ILE A 17 33.27 25.60 0.05
CA ILE A 17 33.38 24.19 0.43
C ILE A 17 32.52 23.88 1.67
N ILE A 18 32.64 24.73 2.71
CA ILE A 18 31.86 24.58 3.95
C ILE A 18 30.38 24.70 3.66
N LEU A 19 29.97 25.62 2.81
CA LEU A 19 28.56 25.80 2.42
C LEU A 19 28.03 24.60 1.69
N VAL A 20 28.75 24.06 0.69
CA VAL A 20 28.34 22.85 -0.04
C VAL A 20 28.25 21.65 0.90
N PHE A 21 29.25 21.48 1.78
CA PHE A 21 29.24 20.40 2.76
C PHE A 21 28.01 20.50 3.70
N GLY A 22 27.73 21.73 4.16
CA GLY A 22 26.53 21.99 4.98
C GLY A 22 25.22 21.61 4.29
N PHE A 23 25.08 21.93 3.00
CA PHE A 23 23.90 21.50 2.21
C PHE A 23 23.85 19.98 2.04
N CYS A 24 24.96 19.30 1.80
CA CYS A 24 25.00 17.85 1.72
C CYS A 24 24.52 17.21 3.03
N VAL A 25 25.02 17.68 4.17
CA VAL A 25 24.58 17.19 5.49
C VAL A 25 23.09 17.46 5.71
N ALA A 26 22.62 18.67 5.40
CA ALA A 26 21.21 19.02 5.52
C ALA A 26 20.31 18.09 4.65
N THR A 27 20.74 17.81 3.42
CA THR A 27 20.00 16.89 2.53
C THR A 27 19.92 15.49 3.13
N VAL A 28 21.04 14.97 3.65
CA VAL A 28 21.06 13.64 4.29
C VAL A 28 20.13 13.60 5.50
N VAL A 29 20.16 14.62 6.36
CA VAL A 29 19.28 14.69 7.54
C VAL A 29 17.81 14.76 7.14
N VAL A 30 17.46 15.57 6.13
CA VAL A 30 16.07 15.64 5.64
C VAL A 30 15.63 14.31 5.04
N THR A 31 16.49 13.69 4.23
CA THR A 31 16.16 12.40 3.57
C THR A 31 16.05 11.27 4.59
N SER A 32 16.90 11.22 5.62
CA SER A 32 16.85 10.19 6.66
C SER A 32 15.61 10.30 7.55
N ASN A 33 15.03 11.49 7.67
CA ASN A 33 13.77 11.72 8.39
C ASN A 33 12.54 11.67 7.47
N ALA A 34 12.73 11.55 6.16
CA ALA A 34 11.63 11.34 5.23
C ALA A 34 11.12 9.90 5.39
N ASN A 35 9.86 9.75 5.76
CA ASN A 35 9.18 8.44 5.75
C ASN A 35 9.06 7.98 4.30
N ILE A 36 10.05 7.21 3.83
CA ILE A 36 9.97 6.55 2.54
C ILE A 36 8.94 5.44 2.69
N GLN A 37 7.80 5.61 2.04
CA GLN A 37 6.76 4.59 2.04
C GLN A 37 7.16 3.48 1.07
N GLU A 38 7.32 2.27 1.60
CA GLU A 38 7.45 1.08 0.79
C GLU A 38 6.05 0.66 0.28
N SER A 39 5.99 0.15 -0.95
CA SER A 39 4.74 -0.36 -1.50
C SER A 39 4.31 -1.62 -0.75
N ASN A 40 3.12 -1.60 -0.16
CA ASN A 40 2.51 -2.75 0.51
C ASN A 40 1.70 -3.65 -0.45
N ALA A 41 1.93 -3.54 -1.76
CA ALA A 41 1.10 -4.19 -2.79
C ALA A 41 0.90 -5.70 -2.61
N TYR A 42 1.84 -6.37 -1.93
CA TYR A 42 1.78 -7.81 -1.64
C TYR A 42 1.80 -8.13 -0.14
N MET A 43 1.50 -7.15 0.73
CA MET A 43 1.56 -7.30 2.19
C MET A 43 2.92 -7.77 2.72
N THR A 44 4.00 -7.51 1.98
CA THR A 44 5.38 -7.91 2.30
C THR A 44 6.33 -6.82 1.83
N TYR A 45 7.59 -6.90 2.29
CA TYR A 45 8.62 -5.98 1.83
C TYR A 45 8.89 -6.16 0.34
N TYR A 46 9.23 -5.06 -0.33
CA TYR A 46 9.50 -5.06 -1.77
C TYR A 46 10.55 -6.10 -2.19
N GLN A 47 11.61 -6.28 -1.41
CA GLN A 47 12.67 -7.25 -1.71
C GLN A 47 12.17 -8.70 -1.70
N ASP A 48 11.27 -9.04 -0.77
CA ASP A 48 10.65 -10.37 -0.71
C ASP A 48 9.67 -10.56 -1.86
N ALA A 49 8.93 -9.52 -2.23
CA ALA A 49 8.02 -9.55 -3.36
C ALA A 49 8.78 -9.72 -4.69
N ASP A 50 9.91 -9.04 -4.86
CA ASP A 50 10.75 -9.15 -6.06
C ASP A 50 11.37 -10.55 -6.20
N THR A 51 11.90 -11.09 -5.10
CA THR A 51 12.47 -12.44 -5.06
C THR A 51 11.45 -13.52 -5.43
N ASN A 52 10.17 -13.33 -5.05
CA ASN A 52 9.10 -14.29 -5.28
C ASN A 52 8.13 -13.84 -6.41
N ALA A 53 8.51 -12.84 -7.21
CA ALA A 53 7.63 -12.22 -8.22
C ALA A 53 7.04 -13.25 -9.20
N ASN A 54 7.85 -14.19 -9.67
CA ASN A 54 7.39 -15.24 -10.60
C ASN A 54 6.33 -16.15 -9.95
N ASP A 55 6.50 -16.49 -8.68
CA ASP A 55 5.55 -17.33 -7.95
C ASP A 55 4.24 -16.57 -7.70
N LEU A 56 4.32 -15.29 -7.37
CA LEU A 56 3.14 -14.42 -7.22
C LEU A 56 2.35 -14.30 -8.52
N ILE A 57 3.04 -14.09 -9.65
CA ILE A 57 2.42 -14.02 -10.99
C ILE A 57 1.79 -15.36 -11.37
N ASN A 58 2.50 -16.46 -11.19
CA ASN A 58 2.00 -17.80 -11.51
C ASN A 58 0.77 -18.15 -10.65
N ASN A 59 0.81 -17.85 -9.36
CA ASN A 59 -0.33 -18.03 -8.46
C ASN A 59 -1.53 -17.18 -8.87
N ARG A 60 -1.32 -15.91 -9.25
CA ARG A 60 -2.37 -15.04 -9.79
C ARG A 60 -3.01 -15.65 -11.04
N ILE A 61 -2.20 -16.05 -12.02
CA ILE A 61 -2.69 -16.64 -13.26
C ILE A 61 -3.47 -17.94 -12.98
N ALA A 62 -2.96 -18.78 -12.10
CA ALA A 62 -3.62 -20.03 -11.73
C ALA A 62 -4.93 -19.81 -10.97
N PHE A 63 -4.97 -18.80 -10.10
CA PHE A 63 -6.17 -18.40 -9.39
C PHE A 63 -7.24 -17.87 -10.35
N ASP A 64 -6.88 -16.94 -11.25
CA ASP A 64 -7.80 -16.30 -12.19
C ASP A 64 -8.41 -17.27 -13.22
N LYS A 65 -7.75 -18.40 -13.46
CA LYS A 65 -8.29 -19.51 -14.28
C LYS A 65 -9.41 -20.29 -13.58
N LYS A 66 -9.61 -20.13 -12.28
CA LYS A 66 -10.58 -20.90 -11.50
C LYS A 66 -11.58 -20.05 -10.74
N TYR A 67 -11.13 -18.88 -10.27
CA TYR A 67 -11.89 -18.04 -9.34
C TYR A 67 -11.92 -16.58 -9.78
N LYS A 68 -12.94 -15.87 -9.32
CA LYS A 68 -13.11 -14.42 -9.49
C LYS A 68 -13.31 -13.79 -8.12
N ILE A 69 -12.75 -12.60 -7.93
CA ILE A 69 -12.95 -11.79 -6.74
C ILE A 69 -13.68 -10.53 -7.16
N LYS A 70 -14.68 -10.13 -6.37
CA LYS A 70 -15.42 -8.90 -6.58
C LYS A 70 -15.52 -8.15 -5.25
N TYR A 71 -15.18 -6.88 -5.27
CA TYR A 71 -15.42 -5.98 -4.14
C TYR A 71 -16.90 -5.62 -4.06
N VAL A 72 -17.48 -5.77 -2.87
CA VAL A 72 -18.84 -5.34 -2.59
C VAL A 72 -18.76 -3.93 -1.99
N ALA A 73 -18.99 -2.94 -2.84
CA ALA A 73 -18.90 -1.54 -2.45
C ALA A 73 -19.91 -1.22 -1.34
N ALA A 74 -19.42 -0.64 -0.25
CA ALA A 74 -20.21 -0.09 0.83
C ALA A 74 -19.80 1.36 1.06
N GLN A 75 -20.68 2.16 1.68
CA GLN A 75 -20.27 3.47 2.16
C GLN A 75 -19.25 3.30 3.27
N LEU A 76 -18.12 3.97 3.11
CA LEU A 76 -17.05 3.98 4.09
C LEU A 76 -17.23 5.17 5.03
N HIS A 77 -17.24 4.89 6.33
CA HIS A 77 -17.45 5.88 7.38
C HIS A 77 -16.22 5.99 8.28
N ASP A 78 -16.02 7.16 8.89
CA ASP A 78 -14.86 7.45 9.72
C ASP A 78 -14.75 6.56 10.97
N SER A 79 -15.86 6.10 11.52
CA SER A 79 -15.87 5.41 12.82
C SER A 79 -15.76 3.90 12.74
N ALA A 80 -16.50 3.27 11.84
CA ALA A 80 -16.43 1.82 11.58
C ALA A 80 -17.16 1.50 10.28
N SER A 81 -16.47 0.85 9.37
CA SER A 81 -17.01 0.41 8.09
C SER A 81 -16.92 -1.11 7.97
N THR A 82 -17.75 -1.66 7.10
CA THR A 82 -17.66 -3.06 6.69
C THR A 82 -17.15 -3.12 5.26
N VAL A 83 -16.06 -3.85 5.07
CA VAL A 83 -15.46 -4.10 3.76
C VAL A 83 -15.80 -5.52 3.34
N GLY A 84 -16.47 -5.69 2.19
CA GLY A 84 -16.98 -6.97 1.72
C GLY A 84 -16.35 -7.43 0.41
N TYR A 85 -16.21 -8.74 0.27
CA TYR A 85 -15.76 -9.40 -0.96
C TYR A 85 -16.60 -10.62 -1.26
N GLU A 86 -16.90 -10.79 -2.52
CA GLU A 86 -17.51 -11.99 -3.08
C GLU A 86 -16.43 -12.79 -3.80
N VAL A 87 -16.34 -14.08 -3.52
CA VAL A 87 -15.42 -15.00 -4.20
C VAL A 87 -16.24 -16.07 -4.90
N THR A 88 -16.11 -16.17 -6.21
CA THR A 88 -16.86 -17.12 -7.05
C THR A 88 -15.93 -17.98 -7.90
N ASP A 89 -16.42 -19.12 -8.33
CA ASP A 89 -15.81 -19.87 -9.44
C ASP A 89 -16.19 -19.27 -10.80
N LEU A 90 -15.69 -19.85 -11.88
CA LEU A 90 -16.00 -19.40 -13.25
C LEU A 90 -17.48 -19.59 -13.63
N ASN A 91 -18.21 -20.46 -12.94
CA ASN A 91 -19.64 -20.70 -13.13
C ASN A 91 -20.50 -19.81 -12.23
N SER A 92 -19.90 -18.79 -11.61
CA SER A 92 -20.55 -17.87 -10.66
C SER A 92 -21.09 -18.59 -9.40
N LYS A 93 -20.56 -19.76 -9.06
CA LYS A 93 -20.87 -20.44 -7.81
C LYS A 93 -20.00 -19.87 -6.69
N ILE A 94 -20.60 -19.59 -5.55
CA ILE A 94 -19.92 -19.05 -4.38
C ILE A 94 -18.91 -20.06 -3.81
N VAL A 95 -17.73 -19.59 -3.51
CA VAL A 95 -16.66 -20.32 -2.82
C VAL A 95 -16.72 -19.95 -1.34
N ASN A 96 -17.07 -20.90 -0.47
CA ASN A 96 -17.30 -20.67 0.95
C ASN A 96 -16.13 -21.07 1.86
N ASN A 97 -15.04 -21.58 1.29
CA ASN A 97 -13.85 -22.03 1.99
C ASN A 97 -12.61 -21.14 1.72
N ALA A 98 -12.82 -19.93 1.25
CA ALA A 98 -11.73 -18.99 1.03
C ALA A 98 -11.27 -18.36 2.36
N LYS A 99 -9.96 -18.18 2.51
CA LYS A 99 -9.37 -17.43 3.61
C LYS A 99 -8.96 -16.07 3.10
N LEU A 100 -9.47 -15.02 3.74
CA LEU A 100 -9.18 -13.65 3.35
C LEU A 100 -8.40 -12.93 4.45
N THR A 101 -7.44 -12.13 4.03
CA THR A 101 -6.71 -11.19 4.89
C THR A 101 -6.68 -9.85 4.17
N ILE A 102 -7.04 -8.76 4.85
CA ILE A 102 -6.94 -7.42 4.29
C ILE A 102 -5.86 -6.58 4.97
N LEU A 103 -5.26 -5.72 4.20
CA LEU A 103 -4.46 -4.59 4.65
C LEU A 103 -5.12 -3.32 4.13
N VAL A 104 -5.49 -2.45 5.03
CA VAL A 104 -6.01 -1.11 4.72
C VAL A 104 -4.91 -0.12 5.06
N SER A 105 -4.50 0.66 4.09
CA SER A 105 -3.41 1.62 4.25
C SER A 105 -3.72 2.93 3.55
N ARG A 106 -2.93 3.94 3.87
CA ARG A 106 -3.04 5.24 3.23
C ARG A 106 -1.80 5.51 2.41
N PRO A 107 -1.92 6.00 1.14
CA PRO A 107 -0.75 6.24 0.29
C PRO A 107 0.30 7.19 0.89
N GLU A 108 -0.10 8.03 1.85
CA GLU A 108 0.75 9.10 2.39
C GLU A 108 1.43 8.71 3.71
N THR A 109 0.94 7.68 4.44
CA THR A 109 1.46 7.32 5.77
C THR A 109 1.04 5.92 6.19
N HIS A 110 1.91 5.23 6.93
CA HIS A 110 1.63 3.94 7.55
C HIS A 110 1.00 4.05 8.94
N ASP A 111 0.82 5.25 9.49
CA ASP A 111 0.29 5.47 10.85
C ASP A 111 -1.12 4.89 11.06
N PHE A 112 -1.84 4.67 9.97
CA PHE A 112 -3.22 4.18 9.98
C PHE A 112 -3.37 2.78 9.40
N ASP A 113 -2.26 2.08 9.16
CA ASP A 113 -2.30 0.74 8.58
C ASP A 113 -3.04 -0.23 9.51
N GLN A 114 -3.99 -0.96 8.93
CA GLN A 114 -4.79 -1.93 9.64
C GLN A 114 -4.75 -3.26 8.88
N LYS A 115 -4.23 -4.30 9.52
CA LYS A 115 -4.24 -5.66 8.99
C LYS A 115 -5.27 -6.48 9.74
N LEU A 116 -6.28 -6.98 9.01
CA LEU A 116 -7.33 -7.82 9.55
C LEU A 116 -7.32 -9.16 8.84
N SER A 117 -7.48 -10.23 9.62
CA SER A 117 -7.57 -11.60 9.13
C SER A 117 -8.90 -12.20 9.58
N ASN A 118 -9.30 -13.30 8.97
CA ASN A 118 -10.53 -14.03 9.31
C ASN A 118 -11.81 -13.22 9.04
N ALA A 119 -12.11 -13.02 7.76
CA ALA A 119 -13.39 -12.47 7.32
C ALA A 119 -14.56 -13.33 7.84
N GLU A 120 -15.62 -12.68 8.25
CA GLU A 120 -16.90 -13.35 8.51
C GLU A 120 -17.60 -13.67 7.18
N PHE A 121 -17.96 -14.95 6.99
CA PHE A 121 -18.71 -15.37 5.80
C PHE A 121 -20.19 -15.43 6.12
N LYS A 122 -20.97 -14.55 5.49
CA LYS A 122 -22.42 -14.49 5.65
C LYS A 122 -23.08 -13.96 4.38
N ASN A 123 -24.22 -14.53 4.00
CA ASN A 123 -24.97 -14.15 2.80
C ASN A 123 -24.10 -14.10 1.53
N ASP A 124 -23.23 -15.11 1.36
CA ASP A 124 -22.33 -15.25 0.21
C ASP A 124 -21.22 -14.18 0.12
N ILE A 125 -21.04 -13.39 1.16
CA ILE A 125 -20.04 -12.32 1.24
C ILE A 125 -19.08 -12.58 2.39
N TYR A 126 -17.79 -12.40 2.11
CA TYR A 126 -16.74 -12.33 3.12
C TYR A 126 -16.63 -10.88 3.60
N SER A 127 -16.90 -10.61 4.85
CA SER A 127 -16.93 -9.27 5.41
C SER A 127 -15.91 -9.07 6.54
N PHE A 128 -15.29 -7.90 6.53
CA PHE A 128 -14.45 -7.41 7.62
C PHE A 128 -15.17 -6.26 8.28
N SER A 129 -15.55 -6.43 9.52
CA SER A 129 -16.21 -5.40 10.33
C SER A 129 -15.18 -4.54 11.06
N ASN A 130 -15.58 -3.35 11.49
CA ASN A 130 -14.77 -2.41 12.28
C ASN A 130 -13.51 -1.88 11.56
N VAL A 131 -13.51 -1.83 10.25
CA VAL A 131 -12.47 -1.14 9.48
C VAL A 131 -12.62 0.36 9.70
N LYS A 132 -11.53 1.02 10.11
CA LYS A 132 -11.54 2.45 10.43
C LYS A 132 -10.87 3.26 9.33
N PHE A 133 -11.49 4.36 8.96
CA PHE A 133 -10.96 5.34 8.01
C PHE A 133 -10.85 6.71 8.69
N PRO A 134 -9.88 6.91 9.61
CA PRO A 134 -9.84 8.09 10.50
C PRO A 134 -9.63 9.43 9.79
N LYS A 135 -9.34 9.41 8.50
CA LYS A 135 -9.19 10.61 7.67
C LYS A 135 -9.93 10.43 6.36
N GLN A 136 -10.58 11.50 5.90
CA GLN A 136 -11.20 11.54 4.59
C GLN A 136 -10.14 11.51 3.48
N GLY A 137 -10.47 10.92 2.35
CA GLY A 137 -9.65 10.86 1.15
C GLY A 137 -9.44 9.45 0.63
N VAL A 138 -8.36 9.26 -0.12
CA VAL A 138 -8.05 8.01 -0.80
C VAL A 138 -7.37 7.02 0.15
N TRP A 139 -7.79 5.76 0.06
CA TRP A 139 -7.25 4.63 0.79
C TRP A 139 -6.98 3.46 -0.13
N ASP A 140 -5.91 2.75 0.13
CA ASP A 140 -5.59 1.49 -0.54
C ASP A 140 -6.09 0.32 0.34
N ILE A 141 -6.86 -0.57 -0.26
CA ILE A 141 -7.29 -1.80 0.37
C ILE A 141 -6.74 -2.97 -0.44
N ILE A 142 -5.89 -3.74 0.17
CA ILE A 142 -5.26 -4.91 -0.42
C ILE A 142 -5.88 -6.12 0.26
N VAL A 143 -6.47 -7.02 -0.50
CA VAL A 143 -6.94 -8.30 0.03
C VAL A 143 -6.10 -9.44 -0.53
N LYS A 144 -5.60 -10.29 0.34
CA LYS A 144 -5.07 -11.60 -0.02
C LYS A 144 -6.18 -12.63 0.13
N VAL A 145 -6.54 -13.27 -0.97
CA VAL A 145 -7.51 -14.36 -1.01
C VAL A 145 -6.78 -15.67 -1.23
N GLU A 146 -6.99 -16.63 -0.36
CA GLU A 146 -6.41 -17.96 -0.43
C GLU A 146 -7.54 -18.99 -0.55
N VAL A 147 -7.51 -19.80 -1.60
CA VAL A 147 -8.43 -20.91 -1.83
C VAL A 147 -7.61 -22.15 -2.12
N GLU A 148 -7.71 -23.16 -1.26
CA GLU A 148 -6.89 -24.37 -1.34
C GLU A 148 -5.37 -24.05 -1.30
N LYS A 149 -4.67 -24.26 -2.43
CA LYS A 149 -3.23 -23.97 -2.60
C LYS A 149 -2.97 -22.74 -3.44
N LEU A 150 -4.00 -22.06 -3.90
CA LEU A 150 -3.90 -20.89 -4.76
C LEU A 150 -4.13 -19.63 -3.95
N SER A 151 -3.41 -18.58 -4.29
CA SER A 151 -3.59 -17.27 -3.66
C SER A 151 -3.54 -16.15 -4.70
N ARG A 152 -4.30 -15.09 -4.41
CA ARG A 152 -4.30 -13.86 -5.20
C ARG A 152 -4.35 -12.65 -4.30
N PHE A 153 -3.56 -11.65 -4.64
CA PHE A 153 -3.71 -10.28 -4.12
C PHE A 153 -4.63 -9.50 -5.06
N TYR A 154 -5.62 -8.84 -4.47
CA TYR A 154 -6.57 -8.01 -5.18
C TYR A 154 -6.56 -6.63 -4.53
N ASN A 155 -6.13 -5.64 -5.30
CA ASN A 155 -5.84 -4.30 -4.81
C ASN A 155 -6.88 -3.32 -5.34
N ILE A 156 -7.46 -2.54 -4.45
CA ILE A 156 -8.40 -1.49 -4.81
C ILE A 156 -8.04 -0.17 -4.13
N LYS A 157 -8.30 0.91 -4.84
CA LYS A 157 -8.35 2.26 -4.30
C LYS A 157 -9.78 2.66 -4.05
N VAL A 158 -10.05 3.14 -2.86
CA VAL A 158 -11.36 3.67 -2.46
C VAL A 158 -11.22 5.11 -1.98
N ASP A 159 -12.27 5.91 -2.13
CA ASP A 159 -12.30 7.27 -1.62
C ASP A 159 -13.48 7.38 -0.64
N THR A 160 -13.18 7.72 0.62
CA THR A 160 -14.21 7.85 1.67
C THR A 160 -15.21 8.98 1.44
N ARG A 161 -14.94 9.88 0.48
CA ARG A 161 -15.83 10.99 0.11
C ARG A 161 -16.92 10.57 -0.88
N ASN A 162 -16.76 9.41 -1.50
CA ASN A 162 -17.69 8.88 -2.48
C ASN A 162 -17.68 7.34 -2.46
N THR A 163 -18.52 6.70 -3.26
CA THR A 163 -18.60 5.23 -3.35
C THR A 163 -17.75 4.65 -4.49
N ASN A 164 -16.93 5.47 -5.14
CA ASN A 164 -16.13 5.02 -6.26
C ASN A 164 -14.92 4.23 -5.77
N TYR A 165 -14.59 3.18 -6.51
CA TYR A 165 -13.37 2.43 -6.32
C TYR A 165 -12.72 2.13 -7.67
N SER A 166 -11.42 1.88 -7.66
CA SER A 166 -10.66 1.43 -8.83
C SER A 166 -9.76 0.27 -8.45
N GLU A 167 -9.76 -0.77 -9.28
CA GLU A 167 -8.79 -1.88 -9.20
C GLU A 167 -7.48 -1.48 -9.88
N TYR A 168 -6.33 -1.94 -9.34
CA TYR A 168 -5.00 -1.66 -9.93
C TYR A 168 -4.02 -2.81 -9.71
#